data_46936b35809984b0a10be5d053228ac0
#
_entry.id   46936b35809984b0a10be5d053228ac0
#
_cell.length_a   1.000
_cell.length_b   1.000
_cell.length_c   1.000
_cell.angle_alpha   90.00
_cell.angle_beta   90.00
_cell.angle_gamma   90.00
#
_symmetry.space_group_name_H-M   'P 1'
#
loop_
_entity.id
_entity.type
_entity.pdbx_description
1 polymer ?
#
loop_
_entity_poly.entity_id
_entity_poly.type
_entity_poly.pdbx_seq_one_letter_code
_entity_poly.pdbx_strand_id
1 'polypeptide(L)'
;PINKDDLLKIYENLGIFKAYAKKLVSLYPPLISGIHRINFAPNITLDLCYGEAEQILPELDFSADIWFLDGFAPSKNGSIWSEDVFKQIARLSRVGTIVRTYSCAKIVKDGLKNAGFLLSLKEGYARKRQMSCAVLEKKDENLKDAWFARCEPVASVKGKTALIIGAGVAGLATAGELAKNGFKVVIAEAKSEVATNGSGNHCGALIPLVTKPGVNLGRMHINAFLQAVKFYKANLPKSLIKFNGCIDYAFDDELVKRYG
;
A
#
# COMPACT_ATOMS: atom_id res chain seq x y z
N PRO A 1 5.55 3.42 12.87
CA PRO A 1 4.72 2.20 12.78
C PRO A 1 4.86 1.37 14.05
N ILE A 2 3.78 0.68 14.43
CA ILE A 2 3.77 -0.24 15.57
C ILE A 2 4.51 -1.50 15.15
N ASN A 3 5.39 -2.02 15.98
CA ASN A 3 6.04 -3.30 15.71
C ASN A 3 5.08 -4.49 15.91
N LYS A 4 5.47 -5.65 15.37
CA LYS A 4 4.64 -6.84 15.36
C LYS A 4 4.27 -7.34 16.76
N ASP A 5 5.18 -7.26 17.72
CA ASP A 5 5.00 -7.76 19.07
C ASP A 5 4.07 -6.85 19.88
N ASP A 6 4.18 -5.53 19.70
CA ASP A 6 3.27 -4.58 20.32
C ASP A 6 1.86 -4.67 19.73
N LEU A 7 1.75 -4.92 18.42
CA LEU A 7 0.47 -5.18 17.77
C LEU A 7 -0.21 -6.42 18.37
N LEU A 8 0.54 -7.50 18.61
CA LEU A 8 0.02 -8.70 19.27
C LEU A 8 -0.52 -8.39 20.68
N LYS A 9 0.25 -7.69 21.50
CA LYS A 9 -0.16 -7.31 22.87
C LYS A 9 -1.45 -6.49 22.89
N ILE A 10 -1.57 -5.52 21.95
CA ILE A 10 -2.78 -4.71 21.83
C ILE A 10 -4.00 -5.58 21.51
N TYR A 11 -3.86 -6.49 20.56
CA TYR A 11 -4.99 -7.28 20.08
C TYR A 11 -5.34 -8.49 20.96
N GLU A 12 -4.44 -8.98 21.80
CA GLU A 12 -4.75 -10.04 22.76
C GLU A 12 -5.90 -9.65 23.71
N ASN A 13 -6.05 -8.35 23.94
CA ASN A 13 -7.09 -7.77 24.80
C ASN A 13 -8.40 -7.44 24.06
N LEU A 14 -8.44 -7.59 22.73
CA LEU A 14 -9.58 -7.22 21.90
C LEU A 14 -10.50 -8.41 21.55
N GLY A 15 -10.86 -9.24 22.53
CA GLY A 15 -11.88 -10.28 22.49
C GLY A 15 -12.25 -10.83 21.10
N ILE A 16 -13.32 -10.30 20.52
CA ILE A 16 -13.89 -10.72 19.23
C ILE A 16 -12.95 -10.53 18.04
N PHE A 17 -11.97 -9.63 18.11
CA PHE A 17 -11.02 -9.35 17.03
C PHE A 17 -9.76 -10.21 17.08
N LYS A 18 -9.61 -11.07 18.07
CA LYS A 18 -8.39 -11.88 18.30
C LYS A 18 -7.99 -12.73 17.07
N ALA A 19 -8.96 -13.32 16.38
CA ALA A 19 -8.70 -14.13 15.17
C ALA A 19 -8.16 -13.28 14.01
N TYR A 20 -8.76 -12.12 13.77
CA TYR A 20 -8.32 -11.17 12.75
C TYR A 20 -6.95 -10.60 13.06
N ALA A 21 -6.70 -10.29 14.32
CA ALA A 21 -5.42 -9.80 14.80
C ALA A 21 -4.29 -10.80 14.56
N LYS A 22 -4.48 -12.08 14.93
CA LYS A 22 -3.51 -13.14 14.65
C LYS A 22 -3.20 -13.25 13.16
N LYS A 23 -4.24 -13.18 12.31
CA LYS A 23 -4.07 -13.19 10.87
C LYS A 23 -3.28 -11.99 10.38
N LEU A 24 -3.62 -10.77 10.82
CA LEU A 24 -2.90 -9.56 10.46
C LEU A 24 -1.42 -9.65 10.84
N VAL A 25 -1.13 -10.07 12.07
CA VAL A 25 0.25 -10.21 12.56
C VAL A 25 1.05 -11.23 11.75
N SER A 26 0.41 -12.35 11.32
CA SER A 26 1.09 -13.33 10.47
C SER A 26 1.46 -12.79 9.08
N LEU A 27 0.70 -11.80 8.58
CA LEU A 27 0.89 -11.16 7.29
C LEU A 27 1.64 -9.82 7.38
N TYR A 28 1.94 -9.37 8.61
CA TYR A 28 2.50 -8.04 8.85
C TYR A 28 3.88 -7.90 8.22
N PRO A 29 4.10 -6.86 7.39
CA PRO A 29 5.37 -6.68 6.71
C PRO A 29 6.46 -6.16 7.67
N PRO A 30 7.73 -6.22 7.28
CA PRO A 30 8.80 -5.53 8.00
C PRO A 30 8.56 -4.01 7.97
N LEU A 31 9.11 -3.31 8.97
CA LEU A 31 8.96 -1.86 9.13
C LEU A 31 9.88 -1.08 8.17
N ILE A 32 9.68 -1.27 6.90
CA ILE A 32 10.41 -0.59 5.82
C ILE A 32 9.47 0.43 5.18
N SER A 33 9.96 1.66 4.95
CA SER A 33 9.18 2.72 4.30
C SER A 33 8.64 2.29 2.95
N GLY A 34 7.39 2.63 2.65
CA GLY A 34 6.70 2.33 1.40
C GLY A 34 5.29 1.78 1.59
N ILE A 35 4.74 1.20 0.53
CA ILE A 35 3.37 0.67 0.51
C ILE A 35 3.41 -0.86 0.51
N HIS A 36 2.84 -1.45 1.54
CA HIS A 36 2.84 -2.90 1.76
C HIS A 36 1.43 -3.46 1.61
N ARG A 37 1.16 -4.08 0.47
CA ARG A 37 -0.13 -4.71 0.20
C ARG A 37 -0.26 -6.06 0.88
N ILE A 38 -1.39 -6.27 1.56
CA ILE A 38 -1.80 -7.50 2.21
C ILE A 38 -3.16 -7.91 1.66
N ASN A 39 -3.25 -9.06 1.01
CA ASN A 39 -4.51 -9.68 0.64
C ASN A 39 -5.07 -10.38 1.89
N PHE A 40 -5.83 -9.63 2.68
CA PHE A 40 -6.31 -10.09 3.98
C PHE A 40 -7.41 -11.15 3.86
N ALA A 41 -8.31 -10.97 2.89
CA ALA A 41 -9.35 -11.94 2.52
C ALA A 41 -9.66 -11.82 1.02
N PRO A 42 -10.45 -12.72 0.41
CA PRO A 42 -10.75 -12.65 -1.03
C PRO A 42 -11.30 -11.31 -1.51
N ASN A 43 -12.02 -10.61 -0.64
CA ASN A 43 -12.62 -9.30 -0.91
C ASN A 43 -12.08 -8.16 -0.04
N ILE A 44 -10.96 -8.40 0.70
CA ILE A 44 -10.35 -7.40 1.59
C ILE A 44 -8.87 -7.28 1.27
N THR A 45 -8.49 -6.15 0.73
CA THR A 45 -7.10 -5.73 0.55
C THR A 45 -6.77 -4.63 1.55
N LEU A 46 -5.64 -4.76 2.24
CA LEU A 46 -5.13 -3.78 3.17
C LEU A 46 -3.77 -3.28 2.66
N ASP A 47 -3.66 -2.00 2.40
CA ASP A 47 -2.40 -1.34 2.07
C ASP A 47 -1.88 -0.60 3.32
N LEU A 48 -0.76 -1.08 3.87
CA LEU A 48 -0.06 -0.41 4.96
C LEU A 48 0.98 0.53 4.38
N CYS A 49 0.77 1.83 4.56
CA CYS A 49 1.66 2.88 4.07
C CYS A 49 2.57 3.34 5.21
N TYR A 50 3.86 3.02 5.14
CA TYR A 50 4.85 3.42 6.14
C TYR A 50 5.64 4.63 5.66
N GLY A 51 5.38 5.78 6.28
CA GLY A 51 6.02 7.06 5.99
C GLY A 51 5.19 8.22 6.52
N GLU A 52 5.66 9.43 6.30
CA GLU A 52 4.94 10.65 6.65
C GLU A 52 3.78 10.88 5.68
N ALA A 53 2.63 11.31 6.22
CA ALA A 53 1.41 11.50 5.43
C ALA A 53 1.60 12.50 4.29
N GLU A 54 2.34 13.57 4.53
CA GLU A 54 2.68 14.60 3.53
C GLU A 54 3.48 14.05 2.34
N GLN A 55 4.25 12.99 2.56
CA GLN A 55 5.07 12.35 1.52
C GLN A 55 4.34 11.21 0.82
N ILE A 56 3.55 10.44 1.56
CA ILE A 56 2.86 9.24 1.05
C ILE A 56 1.59 9.60 0.28
N LEU A 57 0.75 10.48 0.81
CA LEU A 57 -0.54 10.79 0.17
C LEU A 57 -0.41 11.30 -1.27
N PRO A 58 0.57 12.16 -1.62
CA PRO A 58 0.78 12.58 -3.01
C PRO A 58 1.12 11.43 -3.97
N GLU A 59 1.68 10.32 -3.47
CA GLU A 59 2.06 9.16 -4.27
C GLU A 59 0.91 8.16 -4.48
N LEU A 60 -0.25 8.39 -3.86
CA LEU A 60 -1.41 7.51 -3.97
C LEU A 60 -2.37 7.99 -5.06
N ASP A 61 -3.05 7.03 -5.69
CA ASP A 61 -4.10 7.27 -6.65
C ASP A 61 -5.26 6.29 -6.41
N PHE A 62 -6.31 6.80 -5.77
CA PHE A 62 -7.57 6.12 -5.51
C PHE A 62 -8.67 7.13 -5.18
N SER A 63 -9.90 6.68 -5.10
CA SER A 63 -11.03 7.49 -4.63
C SER A 63 -11.62 6.86 -3.37
N ALA A 64 -11.44 7.54 -2.23
CA ALA A 64 -11.95 7.07 -0.95
C ALA A 64 -13.46 7.27 -0.82
N ASP A 65 -14.14 6.32 -0.21
CA ASP A 65 -15.52 6.44 0.23
C ASP A 65 -15.60 7.02 1.65
N ILE A 66 -14.68 6.60 2.52
CA ILE A 66 -14.66 6.97 3.93
C ILE A 66 -13.23 7.21 4.39
N TRP A 67 -13.02 8.30 5.12
CA TRP A 67 -11.79 8.57 5.86
C TRP A 67 -12.04 8.45 7.36
N PHE A 68 -11.20 7.67 8.04
CA PHE A 68 -11.06 7.67 9.49
C PHE A 68 -9.75 8.36 9.85
N LEU A 69 -9.84 9.62 10.30
CA LEU A 69 -8.65 10.40 10.66
C LEU A 69 -8.39 10.22 12.16
N ASP A 70 -7.58 9.22 12.49
CA ASP A 70 -7.22 8.85 13.86
C ASP A 70 -5.75 9.18 14.18
N GLY A 71 -5.30 10.36 13.78
CA GLY A 71 -3.98 10.87 14.09
C GLY A 71 -3.85 11.33 15.55
N PHE A 72 -2.61 11.38 16.06
CA PHE A 72 -2.34 11.98 17.37
C PHE A 72 -2.82 13.43 17.44
N ALA A 73 -2.99 13.94 18.68
CA ALA A 73 -3.39 15.32 18.88
C ALA A 73 -2.48 16.28 18.10
N PRO A 74 -3.03 17.34 17.48
CA PRO A 74 -2.24 18.29 16.68
C PRO A 74 -1.05 18.91 17.41
N SER A 75 -1.12 19.03 18.73
CA SER A 75 -0.01 19.50 19.57
C SER A 75 1.15 18.50 19.69
N LYS A 76 0.91 17.23 19.36
CA LYS A 76 1.93 16.15 19.44
C LYS A 76 2.45 15.73 18.05
N ASN A 77 1.62 15.85 17.03
CA ASN A 77 1.99 15.56 15.63
C ASN A 77 1.23 16.53 14.72
N GLY A 78 1.82 17.69 14.46
CA GLY A 78 1.21 18.74 13.64
C GLY A 78 1.21 18.42 12.15
N SER A 79 2.21 17.70 11.64
CA SER A 79 2.38 17.44 10.20
C SER A 79 1.21 16.66 9.59
N ILE A 80 0.66 15.69 10.32
CA ILE A 80 -0.50 14.91 9.84
C ILE A 80 -1.80 15.75 9.70
N TRP A 81 -1.81 16.95 10.28
CA TRP A 81 -2.92 17.89 10.25
C TRP A 81 -2.60 19.16 9.43
N SER A 82 -1.59 19.10 8.57
CA SER A 82 -1.23 20.22 7.72
C SER A 82 -2.26 20.46 6.61
N GLU A 83 -2.25 21.68 6.07
CA GLU A 83 -3.12 22.05 4.95
C GLU A 83 -2.89 21.14 3.73
N ASP A 84 -1.65 20.76 3.46
CA ASP A 84 -1.30 19.91 2.34
C ASP A 84 -1.87 18.50 2.51
N VAL A 85 -1.87 17.94 3.73
CA VAL A 85 -2.54 16.67 4.02
C VAL A 85 -4.04 16.77 3.74
N PHE A 86 -4.73 17.83 4.17
CA PHE A 86 -6.15 18.01 3.87
C PHE A 86 -6.44 18.18 2.37
N LYS A 87 -5.57 18.87 1.63
CA LYS A 87 -5.66 18.96 0.16
C LYS A 87 -5.55 17.58 -0.49
N GLN A 88 -4.61 16.73 -0.01
CA GLN A 88 -4.47 15.38 -0.53
C GLN A 88 -5.67 14.48 -0.16
N ILE A 89 -6.23 14.63 1.04
CA ILE A 89 -7.47 13.94 1.42
C ILE A 89 -8.60 14.34 0.46
N ALA A 90 -8.74 15.63 0.14
CA ALA A 90 -9.75 16.09 -0.83
C ALA A 90 -9.47 15.55 -2.24
N ARG A 91 -8.21 15.56 -2.70
CA ARG A 91 -7.81 15.01 -4.01
C ARG A 91 -8.19 13.53 -4.13
N LEU A 92 -7.90 12.75 -3.09
CA LEU A 92 -8.18 11.31 -3.02
C LEU A 92 -9.63 10.99 -2.62
N SER A 93 -10.52 11.97 -2.71
CA SER A 93 -11.95 11.86 -2.40
C SER A 93 -12.81 12.16 -3.61
N ARG A 94 -14.06 11.76 -3.55
CA ARG A 94 -15.12 12.17 -4.48
C ARG A 94 -16.24 12.89 -3.72
N VAL A 95 -17.06 13.62 -4.42
CA VAL A 95 -18.26 14.21 -3.81
C VAL A 95 -19.07 13.12 -3.10
N GLY A 96 -19.46 13.39 -1.86
CA GLY A 96 -20.11 12.42 -0.99
C GLY A 96 -19.16 11.60 -0.10
N THR A 97 -17.84 11.68 -0.28
CA THR A 97 -16.88 11.04 0.63
C THR A 97 -17.08 11.52 2.06
N ILE A 98 -17.09 10.59 3.00
CA ILE A 98 -17.35 10.84 4.41
C ILE A 98 -16.04 10.86 5.20
N VAL A 99 -15.89 11.84 6.09
CA VAL A 99 -14.79 11.90 7.06
C VAL A 99 -15.31 11.73 8.47
N ARG A 100 -14.59 10.96 9.28
CA ARG A 100 -14.83 10.77 10.72
C ARG A 100 -13.52 10.96 11.48
N THR A 101 -13.58 11.75 12.57
CA THR A 101 -12.44 11.91 13.47
C THR A 101 -12.90 12.26 14.88
N TYR A 102 -12.18 11.77 15.87
CA TYR A 102 -12.36 12.16 17.27
C TYR A 102 -11.87 13.59 17.55
N SER A 103 -11.08 14.16 16.67
CA SER A 103 -10.53 15.50 16.88
C SER A 103 -11.57 16.57 16.58
N CYS A 104 -11.80 17.45 17.55
CA CYS A 104 -12.57 18.69 17.39
C CYS A 104 -11.66 19.91 17.46
N ALA A 105 -10.34 19.74 17.31
CA ALA A 105 -9.38 20.82 17.30
C ALA A 105 -9.66 21.81 16.15
N LYS A 106 -9.41 23.11 16.39
CA LYS A 106 -9.67 24.15 15.39
C LYS A 106 -8.97 23.88 14.07
N ILE A 107 -7.67 23.52 14.11
CA ILE A 107 -6.88 23.21 12.91
C ILE A 107 -7.48 22.11 12.06
N VAL A 108 -8.05 21.07 12.69
CA VAL A 108 -8.70 19.96 11.96
C VAL A 108 -10.02 20.41 11.33
N LYS A 109 -10.80 21.19 12.05
CA LYS A 109 -12.08 21.73 11.54
C LYS A 109 -11.86 22.70 10.39
N ASP A 110 -10.91 23.60 10.54
CA ASP A 110 -10.58 24.58 9.52
C ASP A 110 -9.96 23.91 8.29
N GLY A 111 -9.04 22.95 8.48
CA GLY A 111 -8.44 22.18 7.39
C GLY A 111 -9.48 21.42 6.56
N LEU A 112 -10.42 20.72 7.19
CA LEU A 112 -11.50 20.05 6.48
C LEU A 112 -12.39 21.03 5.71
N LYS A 113 -12.78 22.16 6.32
CA LYS A 113 -13.59 23.19 5.65
C LYS A 113 -12.88 23.78 4.43
N ASN A 114 -11.61 24.15 4.60
CA ASN A 114 -10.79 24.73 3.53
C ASN A 114 -10.58 23.76 2.37
N ALA A 115 -10.61 22.45 2.66
CA ALA A 115 -10.52 21.37 1.67
C ALA A 115 -11.87 21.01 1.01
N GLY A 116 -12.95 21.76 1.29
CA GLY A 116 -14.25 21.58 0.65
C GLY A 116 -15.21 20.62 1.34
N PHE A 117 -14.91 20.24 2.59
CA PHE A 117 -15.80 19.38 3.37
C PHE A 117 -16.81 20.19 4.21
N LEU A 118 -18.07 19.83 4.12
CA LEU A 118 -19.11 20.31 5.03
C LEU A 118 -18.96 19.60 6.38
N LEU A 119 -18.63 20.37 7.40
CA LEU A 119 -18.40 19.89 8.75
C LEU A 119 -19.70 19.87 9.57
N SER A 120 -19.93 18.79 10.29
CA SER A 120 -20.94 18.67 11.35
C SER A 120 -20.31 18.08 12.61
N LEU A 121 -20.84 18.49 13.77
CA LEU A 121 -20.47 17.87 15.04
C LEU A 121 -21.52 16.84 15.41
N LYS A 122 -21.07 15.68 15.86
CA LYS A 122 -21.94 14.60 16.35
C LYS A 122 -21.58 14.29 17.79
N GLU A 123 -22.49 13.64 18.48
CA GLU A 123 -22.22 13.08 19.80
C GLU A 123 -20.99 12.17 19.74
N GLY A 124 -20.08 12.36 20.66
CA GLY A 124 -18.86 11.58 20.77
C GLY A 124 -19.14 10.23 21.42
N TYR A 125 -18.12 9.36 21.40
CA TYR A 125 -18.18 8.06 22.06
C TYR A 125 -17.41 8.07 23.38
N ALA A 126 -17.88 7.33 24.38
CA ALA A 126 -17.32 7.19 25.71
C ALA A 126 -17.15 8.55 26.43
N ARG A 127 -15.89 8.97 26.69
CA ARG A 127 -15.58 10.21 27.44
C ARG A 127 -15.59 11.48 26.55
N LYS A 128 -15.76 11.36 25.25
CA LYS A 128 -15.76 12.48 24.31
C LYS A 128 -17.16 13.05 24.17
N ARG A 129 -17.32 14.37 24.41
CA ARG A 129 -18.61 15.04 24.22
C ARG A 129 -19.03 15.11 22.77
N GLN A 130 -18.06 15.34 21.87
CA GLN A 130 -18.31 15.54 20.45
C GLN A 130 -17.20 14.93 19.61
N MET A 131 -17.56 14.54 18.39
CA MET A 131 -16.66 14.14 17.32
C MET A 131 -16.95 14.94 16.03
N SER A 132 -15.95 15.14 15.21
CA SER A 132 -16.12 15.81 13.93
C SER A 132 -16.51 14.79 12.85
N CYS A 133 -17.55 15.15 12.11
CA CYS A 133 -18.01 14.44 10.94
C CYS A 133 -18.03 15.42 9.77
N ALA A 134 -17.58 15.00 8.61
CA ALA A 134 -17.61 15.86 7.44
C ALA A 134 -17.96 15.06 6.19
N VAL A 135 -18.50 15.74 5.18
CA VAL A 135 -18.81 15.18 3.86
C VAL A 135 -18.24 16.10 2.82
N LEU A 136 -17.58 15.57 1.80
CA LEU A 136 -17.08 16.38 0.69
C LEU A 136 -18.28 16.80 -0.17
N GLU A 137 -18.58 18.10 -0.17
CA GLU A 137 -19.68 18.65 -0.98
C GLU A 137 -19.18 19.12 -2.34
N LYS A 138 -18.00 19.72 -2.38
CA LYS A 138 -17.43 20.27 -3.60
C LYS A 138 -15.94 19.93 -3.67
N LYS A 139 -15.55 19.29 -4.75
CA LYS A 139 -14.14 19.06 -5.08
C LYS A 139 -13.58 20.30 -5.77
N ASP A 140 -12.41 20.73 -5.36
CA ASP A 140 -11.70 21.81 -6.05
C ASP A 140 -11.24 21.31 -7.42
N GLU A 141 -11.71 21.93 -8.49
CA GLU A 141 -11.38 21.60 -9.88
C GLU A 141 -9.90 21.87 -10.21
N ASN A 142 -9.22 22.67 -9.39
CA ASN A 142 -7.78 22.93 -9.53
C ASN A 142 -6.90 21.84 -8.92
N LEU A 143 -7.47 20.89 -8.18
CA LEU A 143 -6.73 19.72 -7.70
C LEU A 143 -6.41 18.81 -8.88
N LYS A 144 -5.20 18.96 -9.41
CA LYS A 144 -4.71 18.15 -10.51
C LYS A 144 -4.54 16.70 -10.06
N ASP A 145 -4.94 15.79 -10.92
CA ASP A 145 -4.58 14.40 -10.76
C ASP A 145 -3.05 14.24 -10.81
N ALA A 146 -2.55 13.24 -10.10
CA ALA A 146 -1.14 12.91 -10.18
C ALA A 146 -0.77 12.53 -11.62
N TRP A 147 0.45 12.82 -12.06
CA TRP A 147 0.92 12.47 -13.42
C TRP A 147 0.83 10.95 -13.72
N PHE A 148 0.78 10.13 -12.67
CA PHE A 148 0.62 8.69 -12.72
C PHE A 148 -0.84 8.24 -12.47
N ALA A 149 -1.81 9.18 -12.45
CA ALA A 149 -3.21 8.86 -12.28
C ALA A 149 -3.66 7.85 -13.34
N ARG A 150 -4.41 6.86 -12.89
CA ARG A 150 -4.88 5.77 -13.75
C ARG A 150 -6.08 6.23 -14.55
N CYS A 151 -6.21 5.64 -15.74
CA CYS A 151 -7.46 5.73 -16.49
C CYS A 151 -8.62 5.15 -15.67
N GLU A 152 -9.84 5.58 -15.96
CA GLU A 152 -11.04 5.05 -15.34
C GLU A 152 -11.02 3.52 -15.26
N PRO A 153 -11.40 2.93 -14.11
CA PRO A 153 -11.42 1.50 -13.95
C PRO A 153 -12.30 0.83 -15.02
N VAL A 154 -11.81 -0.25 -15.57
CA VAL A 154 -12.62 -1.04 -16.50
C VAL A 154 -13.81 -1.62 -15.73
N ALA A 155 -15.02 -1.22 -16.10
CA ALA A 155 -16.26 -1.61 -15.44
C ALA A 155 -16.45 -3.15 -15.35
N SER A 156 -15.94 -3.90 -16.32
CA SER A 156 -15.90 -5.37 -16.29
C SER A 156 -14.77 -5.90 -17.16
N VAL A 157 -14.11 -6.94 -16.68
CA VAL A 157 -13.12 -7.70 -17.45
C VAL A 157 -13.70 -8.98 -18.06
N LYS A 158 -14.99 -9.28 -17.78
CA LYS A 158 -15.67 -10.48 -18.30
C LYS A 158 -15.64 -10.48 -19.83
N GLY A 159 -15.13 -11.58 -20.40
CA GLY A 159 -15.00 -11.73 -21.85
C GLY A 159 -13.79 -11.00 -22.48
N LYS A 160 -13.01 -10.25 -21.73
CA LYS A 160 -11.79 -9.62 -22.21
C LYS A 160 -10.64 -10.63 -22.28
N THR A 161 -9.87 -10.55 -23.36
CA THR A 161 -8.66 -11.37 -23.56
C THR A 161 -7.43 -10.50 -23.43
N ALA A 162 -6.45 -10.96 -22.66
CA ALA A 162 -5.12 -10.39 -22.57
C ALA A 162 -4.13 -11.25 -23.33
N LEU A 163 -3.40 -10.66 -24.28
CA LEU A 163 -2.28 -11.31 -24.97
C LEU A 163 -0.98 -10.90 -24.29
N ILE A 164 -0.18 -11.86 -23.88
CA ILE A 164 1.14 -11.67 -23.30
C ILE A 164 2.17 -12.19 -24.27
N ILE A 165 3.16 -11.38 -24.61
CA ILE A 165 4.26 -11.76 -25.50
C ILE A 165 5.47 -12.10 -24.64
N GLY A 166 5.89 -13.36 -24.69
CA GLY A 166 6.99 -13.93 -23.92
C GLY A 166 6.54 -14.66 -22.65
N ALA A 167 6.99 -15.91 -22.52
CA ALA A 167 6.72 -16.80 -21.38
C ALA A 167 7.91 -16.92 -20.41
N GLY A 168 8.66 -15.84 -20.21
CA GLY A 168 9.62 -15.70 -19.12
C GLY A 168 8.92 -15.43 -17.78
N VAL A 169 9.69 -15.32 -16.69
CA VAL A 169 9.16 -15.09 -15.33
C VAL A 169 8.22 -13.88 -15.25
N ALA A 170 8.52 -12.80 -15.93
CA ALA A 170 7.70 -11.59 -15.94
C ALA A 170 6.34 -11.83 -16.64
N GLY A 171 6.36 -12.46 -17.82
CA GLY A 171 5.16 -12.78 -18.59
C GLY A 171 4.27 -13.77 -17.82
N LEU A 172 4.84 -14.81 -17.25
CA LEU A 172 4.10 -15.81 -16.47
C LEU A 172 3.49 -15.22 -15.19
N ALA A 173 4.22 -14.34 -14.48
CA ALA A 173 3.70 -13.65 -13.30
C ALA A 173 2.53 -12.72 -13.66
N THR A 174 2.66 -11.95 -14.74
CA THR A 174 1.61 -11.08 -15.26
C THR A 174 0.39 -11.89 -15.70
N ALA A 175 0.59 -13.01 -16.39
CA ALA A 175 -0.47 -13.92 -16.81
C ALA A 175 -1.27 -14.43 -15.61
N GLY A 176 -0.58 -14.86 -14.57
CA GLY A 176 -1.19 -15.35 -13.34
C GLY A 176 -2.07 -14.29 -12.66
N GLU A 177 -1.59 -13.06 -12.55
CA GLU A 177 -2.36 -11.98 -11.93
C GLU A 177 -3.57 -11.55 -12.79
N LEU A 178 -3.42 -11.48 -14.10
CA LEU A 178 -4.55 -11.18 -15.00
C LEU A 178 -5.62 -12.27 -14.96
N ALA A 179 -5.22 -13.54 -14.94
CA ALA A 179 -6.15 -14.67 -14.83
C ALA A 179 -6.93 -14.63 -13.50
N LYS A 180 -6.27 -14.33 -12.37
CA LYS A 180 -6.92 -14.14 -11.06
C LYS A 180 -7.95 -13.02 -11.09
N ASN A 181 -7.70 -12.00 -11.91
CA ASN A 181 -8.62 -10.87 -12.09
C ASN A 181 -9.69 -11.11 -13.16
N GLY A 182 -9.83 -12.34 -13.68
CA GLY A 182 -10.93 -12.74 -14.56
C GLY A 182 -10.69 -12.51 -16.06
N PHE A 183 -9.49 -12.17 -16.48
CA PHE A 183 -9.15 -12.13 -17.91
C PHE A 183 -8.98 -13.54 -18.48
N LYS A 184 -9.39 -13.71 -19.74
CA LYS A 184 -8.91 -14.83 -20.56
C LYS A 184 -7.48 -14.49 -21.00
N VAL A 185 -6.50 -15.28 -20.59
CA VAL A 185 -5.09 -15.01 -20.89
C VAL A 185 -4.61 -15.92 -22.01
N VAL A 186 -3.91 -15.32 -23.00
CA VAL A 186 -3.19 -16.03 -24.05
C VAL A 186 -1.73 -15.62 -23.96
N ILE A 187 -0.81 -16.58 -23.98
CA ILE A 187 0.62 -16.31 -23.97
C ILE A 187 1.20 -16.76 -25.31
N ALA A 188 1.90 -15.84 -25.99
CA ALA A 188 2.67 -16.13 -27.18
C ALA A 188 4.15 -16.20 -26.82
N GLU A 189 4.78 -17.35 -27.08
CA GLU A 189 6.20 -17.62 -26.82
C GLU A 189 6.87 -18.02 -28.15
N ALA A 190 8.07 -17.48 -28.39
CA ALA A 190 8.84 -17.75 -29.60
C ALA A 190 9.51 -19.14 -29.61
N LYS A 191 9.70 -19.72 -28.42
CA LYS A 191 10.29 -21.04 -28.24
C LYS A 191 9.23 -22.09 -28.01
N SER A 192 9.60 -23.37 -28.14
CA SER A 192 8.70 -24.51 -27.90
C SER A 192 8.38 -24.70 -26.40
N GLU A 193 9.18 -24.13 -25.51
CA GLU A 193 9.04 -24.28 -24.07
C GLU A 193 9.09 -22.92 -23.39
N VAL A 194 8.46 -22.83 -22.21
CA VAL A 194 8.46 -21.62 -21.36
C VAL A 194 9.78 -21.47 -20.63
N ALA A 195 10.15 -20.21 -20.30
CA ALA A 195 11.30 -19.87 -19.49
C ALA A 195 12.66 -20.40 -20.01
N THR A 196 12.84 -20.50 -21.31
CA THR A 196 14.07 -21.06 -21.92
C THR A 196 15.22 -20.07 -22.10
N ASN A 197 14.97 -18.77 -21.94
CA ASN A 197 15.99 -17.71 -22.06
C ASN A 197 16.50 -17.30 -20.68
N GLY A 198 16.60 -16.01 -20.38
CA GLY A 198 17.10 -15.48 -19.09
C GLY A 198 16.38 -16.02 -17.85
N SER A 199 15.17 -16.55 -18.01
CA SER A 199 14.41 -17.21 -16.93
C SER A 199 14.66 -18.71 -16.83
N GLY A 200 15.48 -19.30 -17.71
CA GLY A 200 15.74 -20.73 -17.80
C GLY A 200 16.96 -21.22 -17.00
N ASN A 201 17.49 -20.40 -16.11
CA ASN A 201 18.61 -20.79 -15.25
C ASN A 201 18.20 -21.88 -14.27
N HIS A 202 19.09 -22.87 -14.03
CA HIS A 202 18.85 -23.94 -13.06
C HIS A 202 18.62 -23.42 -11.63
N CYS A 203 19.19 -22.25 -11.31
CA CYS A 203 19.03 -21.58 -10.03
C CYS A 203 19.02 -20.07 -10.25
N GLY A 204 18.10 -19.40 -9.59
CA GLY A 204 17.99 -17.93 -9.58
C GLY A 204 18.13 -17.39 -8.16
N ALA A 205 18.82 -16.26 -8.00
CA ALA A 205 18.84 -15.51 -6.75
C ALA A 205 17.87 -14.33 -6.82
N LEU A 206 17.00 -14.22 -5.83
CA LEU A 206 16.14 -13.06 -5.65
C LEU A 206 16.79 -12.15 -4.61
N ILE A 207 17.33 -11.03 -5.07
CA ILE A 207 18.08 -10.07 -4.24
C ILE A 207 17.52 -8.67 -4.52
N PRO A 208 17.26 -7.85 -3.48
CA PRO A 208 16.83 -6.47 -3.69
C PRO A 208 18.02 -5.60 -4.13
N LEU A 209 17.74 -4.60 -4.96
CA LEU A 209 18.71 -3.52 -5.19
C LEU A 209 18.64 -2.56 -4.00
N VAL A 210 19.68 -2.56 -3.18
CA VAL A 210 19.84 -1.61 -2.08
C VAL A 210 20.54 -0.35 -2.61
N THR A 211 19.96 0.81 -2.33
CA THR A 211 20.51 2.11 -2.72
C THR A 211 20.64 3.03 -1.51
N LYS A 212 21.29 4.16 -1.67
CA LYS A 212 21.27 5.24 -0.67
C LYS A 212 19.82 5.64 -0.34
N PRO A 213 19.51 6.07 0.90
CA PRO A 213 18.21 6.57 1.27
C PRO A 213 17.69 7.66 0.31
N GLY A 214 16.39 7.69 0.04
CA GLY A 214 15.74 8.67 -0.85
C GLY A 214 15.82 8.35 -2.34
N VAL A 215 16.47 7.26 -2.76
CA VAL A 215 16.51 6.85 -4.18
C VAL A 215 15.27 6.01 -4.51
N ASN A 216 14.40 6.52 -5.37
CA ASN A 216 13.13 5.87 -5.74
C ASN A 216 13.32 4.46 -6.32
N LEU A 217 14.37 4.24 -7.12
CA LEU A 217 14.66 2.93 -7.70
C LEU A 217 14.90 1.87 -6.61
N GLY A 218 15.70 2.18 -5.59
CA GLY A 218 15.94 1.26 -4.46
C GLY A 218 14.66 0.99 -3.68
N ARG A 219 13.85 2.02 -3.41
CA ARG A 219 12.54 1.87 -2.75
C ARG A 219 11.62 0.95 -3.54
N MET A 220 11.55 1.11 -4.86
CA MET A 220 10.76 0.24 -5.74
C MET A 220 11.27 -1.22 -5.68
N HIS A 221 12.57 -1.43 -5.79
CA HIS A 221 13.16 -2.78 -5.75
C HIS A 221 12.93 -3.49 -4.42
N ILE A 222 13.08 -2.79 -3.30
CA ILE A 222 12.82 -3.38 -1.97
C ILE A 222 11.36 -3.79 -1.83
N ASN A 223 10.41 -2.91 -2.23
CA ASN A 223 8.99 -3.25 -2.17
C ASN A 223 8.64 -4.42 -3.12
N ALA A 224 9.17 -4.43 -4.34
CA ALA A 224 9.00 -5.52 -5.29
C ALA A 224 9.58 -6.84 -4.74
N PHE A 225 10.76 -6.81 -4.13
CA PHE A 225 11.38 -7.96 -3.47
C PHE A 225 10.50 -8.53 -2.35
N LEU A 226 9.97 -7.69 -1.47
CA LEU A 226 9.09 -8.11 -0.39
C LEU A 226 7.80 -8.75 -0.91
N GLN A 227 7.23 -8.23 -2.01
CA GLN A 227 6.08 -8.83 -2.67
C GLN A 227 6.43 -10.18 -3.31
N ALA A 228 7.58 -10.28 -4.00
CA ALA A 228 8.05 -11.52 -4.60
C ALA A 228 8.30 -12.60 -3.54
N VAL A 229 8.90 -12.26 -2.40
CA VAL A 229 9.08 -13.20 -1.28
C VAL A 229 7.74 -13.75 -0.79
N LYS A 230 6.71 -12.90 -0.64
CA LYS A 230 5.36 -13.34 -0.27
C LYS A 230 4.77 -14.27 -1.34
N PHE A 231 4.88 -13.89 -2.61
CA PHE A 231 4.39 -14.65 -3.73
C PHE A 231 5.02 -16.05 -3.79
N TYR A 232 6.32 -16.15 -3.71
CA TYR A 232 7.02 -17.42 -3.76
C TYR A 232 6.74 -18.30 -2.54
N LYS A 233 6.65 -17.72 -1.34
CA LYS A 233 6.25 -18.46 -0.13
C LYS A 233 4.87 -19.08 -0.24
N ALA A 234 3.95 -18.39 -0.92
CA ALA A 234 2.57 -18.86 -1.07
C ALA A 234 2.37 -19.86 -2.20
N ASN A 235 3.20 -19.82 -3.25
CA ASN A 235 2.93 -20.52 -4.50
C ASN A 235 3.97 -21.60 -4.85
N LEU A 236 5.15 -21.62 -4.23
CA LEU A 236 6.17 -22.61 -4.50
C LEU A 236 6.31 -23.63 -3.36
N PRO A 237 6.52 -24.93 -3.69
CA PRO A 237 6.87 -25.93 -2.69
C PRO A 237 8.24 -25.62 -2.06
N LYS A 238 8.37 -25.92 -0.77
CA LYS A 238 9.59 -25.66 0.01
C LYS A 238 10.86 -26.31 -0.57
N SER A 239 10.70 -27.36 -1.36
CA SER A 239 11.81 -28.03 -2.05
C SER A 239 12.44 -27.20 -3.16
N LEU A 240 11.68 -26.26 -3.74
CA LEU A 240 12.11 -25.43 -4.87
C LEU A 240 12.61 -24.06 -4.44
N ILE A 241 12.49 -23.69 -3.18
CA ILE A 241 12.90 -22.37 -2.69
C ILE A 241 13.62 -22.45 -1.35
N LYS A 242 14.69 -21.70 -1.20
CA LYS A 242 15.44 -21.55 0.05
C LYS A 242 15.49 -20.08 0.47
N PHE A 243 15.20 -19.82 1.74
CA PHE A 243 15.25 -18.48 2.35
C PHE A 243 16.45 -18.38 3.28
N ASN A 244 17.64 -18.48 2.73
CA ASN A 244 18.89 -18.50 3.50
C ASN A 244 19.41 -17.08 3.81
N GLY A 245 18.78 -16.05 3.23
CA GLY A 245 19.30 -14.69 3.24
C GLY A 245 20.42 -14.51 2.20
N CYS A 246 20.89 -13.29 2.10
CA CYS A 246 22.03 -12.90 1.30
C CYS A 246 22.92 -11.99 2.15
N ILE A 247 24.21 -12.21 2.12
CA ILE A 247 25.21 -11.33 2.72
C ILE A 247 25.86 -10.57 1.57
N ASP A 248 25.74 -9.26 1.61
CA ASP A 248 26.39 -8.37 0.67
C ASP A 248 27.57 -7.71 1.39
N TYR A 249 28.75 -7.81 0.82
CA TYR A 249 29.99 -7.31 1.42
C TYR A 249 30.32 -5.93 0.90
N ALA A 250 30.37 -4.95 1.77
CA ALA A 250 30.81 -3.61 1.44
C ALA A 250 32.32 -3.56 1.39
N PHE A 251 32.90 -3.58 0.19
CA PHE A 251 34.35 -3.60 -0.04
C PHE A 251 34.96 -2.21 -0.30
N ASP A 252 34.11 -1.17 -0.35
CA ASP A 252 34.55 0.22 -0.47
C ASP A 252 33.66 1.17 0.34
N ASP A 253 34.14 2.40 0.54
CA ASP A 253 33.43 3.44 1.32
C ASP A 253 32.10 3.86 0.70
N GLU A 254 31.93 3.68 -0.59
CA GLU A 254 30.67 4.01 -1.25
C GLU A 254 29.60 3.00 -0.90
N LEU A 255 29.93 1.72 -0.89
CA LEU A 255 29.03 0.65 -0.46
C LEU A 255 28.74 0.73 1.04
N VAL A 256 29.72 1.07 1.87
CA VAL A 256 29.48 1.33 3.29
C VAL A 256 28.44 2.43 3.48
N LYS A 257 28.55 3.55 2.75
CA LYS A 257 27.55 4.65 2.78
C LYS A 257 26.19 4.27 2.21
N ARG A 258 26.12 3.23 1.38
CA ARG A 258 24.87 2.72 0.79
C ARG A 258 24.11 1.85 1.76
N TYR A 259 24.78 1.11 2.63
CA TYR A 259 24.21 0.14 3.56
C TYR A 259 24.05 0.67 5.00
N GLY A 260 24.66 1.81 5.32
CA GLY A 260 24.68 2.43 6.65
C GLY A 260 23.50 3.33 7.01
#